data_8e496bee70ec612af1b2bc7ca2c5b528
#
_entry.id   8e496bee70ec612af1b2bc7ca2c5b528
#
_cell.length_a   1.000
_cell.length_b   1.000
_cell.length_c   1.000
_cell.angle_alpha   90.00
_cell.angle_beta   90.00
_cell.angle_gamma   90.00
#
_symmetry.space_group_name_H-M   'P 1'
#
loop_
_entity.id
_entity.type
_entity.pdbx_description
1 polymer ?
#
loop_
_entity_poly.entity_id
_entity_poly.type
_entity_poly.pdbx_seq_one_letter_code
_entity_poly.pdbx_strand_id
1 'polypeptide(L)'
;IGPVTYLAIGKEKDNSNKLDLLPKLLDTYFELLEVLVAQNIEWVQIDEPILVTELSDELKKAFEISYAKLNNPKLKILLATYFGSLQDNLETISKLPIAGLHIDAVNGGAEVDAVISKMGGKVISLGVVNGRNIWKSDLNAILDWVEPIANKLGDNLWIAPSCSLLHVPVDLSSEKKLDSEISSWLAFAIEKIKEIEIITIAINS
;
A
#
# COMPACT_ATOMS: atom_id res chain seq x y z
N ILE A 1 1.14 9.22 -5.67
CA ILE A 1 1.50 8.20 -6.67
C ILE A 1 3.01 8.24 -6.89
N GLY A 2 3.64 7.08 -7.10
CA GLY A 2 5.07 7.00 -7.32
C GLY A 2 5.48 7.34 -8.76
N PRO A 3 6.78 7.67 -8.98
CA PRO A 3 7.26 8.18 -10.26
C PRO A 3 7.12 7.17 -11.40
N VAL A 4 7.30 5.88 -11.12
CA VAL A 4 7.25 4.86 -12.17
C VAL A 4 5.81 4.60 -12.60
N THR A 5 4.88 4.45 -11.65
CA THR A 5 3.45 4.34 -11.98
C THR A 5 2.96 5.60 -12.69
N TYR A 6 3.36 6.79 -12.24
CA TYR A 6 2.95 8.05 -12.87
C TYR A 6 3.31 8.06 -14.36
N LEU A 7 4.54 7.68 -14.72
CA LEU A 7 4.96 7.58 -16.13
C LEU A 7 4.26 6.42 -16.84
N ALA A 8 4.14 5.25 -16.20
CA ALA A 8 3.56 4.07 -16.83
C ALA A 8 2.12 4.28 -17.28
N ILE A 9 1.29 4.95 -16.45
CA ILE A 9 -0.11 5.26 -16.80
C ILE A 9 -0.26 6.49 -17.72
N GLY A 10 0.79 7.27 -17.87
CA GLY A 10 0.84 8.41 -18.79
C GLY A 10 0.67 7.95 -20.25
N LYS A 11 0.05 8.80 -21.07
CA LYS A 11 -0.13 8.56 -22.51
C LYS A 11 0.77 9.50 -23.30
N GLU A 12 1.63 8.94 -24.12
CA GLU A 12 2.39 9.71 -25.10
C GLU A 12 1.43 10.27 -26.16
N LYS A 13 1.66 11.50 -26.58
CA LYS A 13 0.96 12.15 -27.70
C LYS A 13 1.81 12.22 -28.97
N ASP A 14 3.05 11.81 -28.88
CA ASP A 14 4.02 11.77 -29.96
C ASP A 14 4.80 10.43 -29.89
N ASN A 15 5.90 10.32 -30.61
CA ASN A 15 6.77 9.13 -30.64
C ASN A 15 7.87 9.18 -29.56
N SER A 16 7.78 10.02 -28.54
CA SER A 16 8.76 10.07 -27.46
C SER A 16 8.57 8.88 -26.51
N ASN A 17 9.67 8.44 -25.87
CA ASN A 17 9.59 7.48 -24.78
C ASN A 17 9.32 8.22 -23.47
N LYS A 18 8.19 7.95 -22.81
CA LYS A 18 7.84 8.58 -21.53
C LYS A 18 8.87 8.35 -20.43
N LEU A 19 9.61 7.24 -20.46
CA LEU A 19 10.65 6.97 -19.47
C LEU A 19 11.87 7.91 -19.61
N ASP A 20 12.04 8.60 -20.73
CA ASP A 20 13.06 9.64 -20.86
C ASP A 20 12.83 10.85 -19.93
N LEU A 21 11.58 11.00 -19.44
CA LEU A 21 11.20 12.01 -18.44
C LEU A 21 11.59 11.61 -17.02
N LEU A 22 11.91 10.33 -16.77
CA LEU A 22 12.17 9.81 -15.43
C LEU A 22 13.22 10.60 -14.65
N PRO A 23 14.39 10.95 -15.22
CA PRO A 23 15.42 11.69 -14.47
C PRO A 23 14.92 13.02 -13.93
N LYS A 24 14.21 13.81 -14.74
CA LYS A 24 13.65 15.12 -14.33
C LYS A 24 12.53 14.95 -13.29
N LEU A 25 11.71 13.94 -13.47
CA LEU A 25 10.64 13.63 -12.51
C LEU A 25 11.23 13.26 -11.15
N LEU A 26 12.29 12.45 -11.14
CA LEU A 26 12.96 12.05 -9.91
C LEU A 26 13.63 13.23 -9.19
N ASP A 27 14.15 14.22 -9.89
CA ASP A 27 14.68 15.44 -9.28
C ASP A 27 13.56 16.17 -8.51
N THR A 28 12.37 16.31 -9.10
CA THR A 28 11.20 16.91 -8.44
C THR A 28 10.75 16.11 -7.22
N TYR A 29 10.68 14.78 -7.33
CA TYR A 29 10.35 13.93 -6.17
C TYR A 29 11.39 14.06 -5.06
N PHE A 30 12.67 14.09 -5.42
CA PHE A 30 13.75 14.27 -4.45
C PHE A 30 13.61 15.60 -3.69
N GLU A 31 13.39 16.71 -4.39
CA GLU A 31 13.14 18.02 -3.79
C GLU A 31 11.95 18.00 -2.84
N LEU A 32 10.85 17.32 -3.24
CA LEU A 32 9.67 17.17 -2.38
C LEU A 32 10.00 16.39 -1.09
N LEU A 33 10.76 15.28 -1.20
CA LEU A 33 11.16 14.50 -0.05
C LEU A 33 12.08 15.31 0.90
N GLU A 34 12.97 16.14 0.37
CA GLU A 34 13.80 17.05 1.19
C GLU A 34 12.95 18.07 1.96
N VAL A 35 11.86 18.58 1.36
CA VAL A 35 10.90 19.47 2.06
C VAL A 35 10.22 18.72 3.22
N LEU A 36 9.84 17.46 3.03
CA LEU A 36 9.24 16.64 4.09
C LEU A 36 10.23 16.36 5.22
N VAL A 37 11.49 16.05 4.88
CA VAL A 37 12.57 15.88 5.86
C VAL A 37 12.78 17.15 6.69
N ALA A 38 12.77 18.32 6.05
CA ALA A 38 12.90 19.60 6.74
C ALA A 38 11.75 19.90 7.72
N GLN A 39 10.59 19.25 7.53
CA GLN A 39 9.43 19.31 8.42
C GLN A 39 9.43 18.21 9.49
N ASN A 40 10.51 17.44 9.63
CA ASN A 40 10.64 16.30 10.55
C ASN A 40 9.63 15.18 10.28
N ILE A 41 9.21 14.98 9.04
CA ILE A 41 8.42 13.82 8.64
C ILE A 41 9.35 12.61 8.58
N GLU A 42 9.02 11.54 9.29
CA GLU A 42 9.82 10.31 9.33
C GLU A 42 9.40 9.28 8.29
N TRP A 43 8.11 9.21 7.97
CA TRP A 43 7.56 8.25 7.02
C TRP A 43 6.81 8.95 5.89
N VAL A 44 7.00 8.44 4.68
CA VAL A 44 6.21 8.79 3.51
C VAL A 44 5.72 7.53 2.82
N GLN A 45 4.44 7.51 2.47
CA GLN A 45 3.89 6.47 1.61
C GLN A 45 4.01 6.90 0.15
N ILE A 46 4.52 6.01 -0.69
CA ILE A 46 4.59 6.18 -2.15
C ILE A 46 3.84 5.02 -2.81
N ASP A 47 2.79 5.34 -3.55
CA ASP A 47 1.89 4.37 -4.16
C ASP A 47 2.37 3.99 -5.56
N GLU A 48 2.67 2.72 -5.77
CA GLU A 48 3.13 2.15 -7.04
C GLU A 48 2.24 0.95 -7.46
N PRO A 49 0.96 1.19 -7.77
CA PRO A 49 0.02 0.11 -8.08
C PRO A 49 0.35 -0.69 -9.33
N ILE A 50 1.18 -0.20 -10.26
CA ILE A 50 1.61 -1.03 -11.40
C ILE A 50 2.46 -2.25 -11.01
N LEU A 51 2.99 -2.28 -9.77
CA LEU A 51 3.73 -3.42 -9.25
C LEU A 51 2.90 -4.71 -9.11
N VAL A 52 1.58 -4.63 -9.24
CA VAL A 52 0.70 -5.81 -9.29
C VAL A 52 0.37 -6.24 -10.72
N THR A 53 1.02 -5.64 -11.72
CA THR A 53 0.88 -5.99 -13.14
C THR A 53 2.16 -6.62 -13.68
N GLU A 54 2.09 -7.23 -14.85
CA GLU A 54 3.29 -7.70 -15.54
C GLU A 54 4.15 -6.51 -15.95
N LEU A 55 5.42 -6.50 -15.53
CA LEU A 55 6.36 -5.43 -15.82
C LEU A 55 7.42 -5.85 -16.84
N SER A 56 7.70 -4.97 -17.80
CA SER A 56 8.86 -5.11 -18.67
C SER A 56 10.17 -4.94 -17.88
N ASP A 57 11.28 -5.46 -18.41
CA ASP A 57 12.60 -5.29 -17.79
C ASP A 57 12.99 -3.81 -17.70
N GLU A 58 12.54 -2.98 -18.64
CA GLU A 58 12.75 -1.53 -18.61
C GLU A 58 12.06 -0.87 -17.41
N LEU A 59 10.81 -1.25 -17.13
CA LEU A 59 10.08 -0.76 -15.95
C LEU A 59 10.69 -1.27 -14.65
N LYS A 60 11.13 -2.54 -14.58
CA LYS A 60 11.83 -3.08 -13.41
C LYS A 60 13.10 -2.27 -13.11
N LYS A 61 13.89 -1.97 -14.15
CA LYS A 61 15.07 -1.10 -14.03
C LYS A 61 14.73 0.33 -13.63
N ALA A 62 13.61 0.87 -14.14
CA ALA A 62 13.12 2.19 -13.72
C ALA A 62 12.81 2.24 -12.22
N PHE A 63 12.24 1.16 -11.63
CA PHE A 63 12.05 1.04 -10.18
C PHE A 63 13.38 1.07 -9.43
N GLU A 64 14.37 0.28 -9.84
CA GLU A 64 15.68 0.24 -9.20
C GLU A 64 16.35 1.63 -9.19
N ILE A 65 16.35 2.32 -10.33
CA ILE A 65 16.93 3.66 -10.48
C ILE A 65 16.15 4.67 -9.60
N SER A 66 14.82 4.63 -9.65
CA SER A 66 13.98 5.57 -8.92
C SER A 66 14.19 5.47 -7.42
N TYR A 67 14.08 4.28 -6.86
CA TYR A 67 14.18 4.11 -5.42
C TYR A 67 15.61 4.25 -4.89
N ALA A 68 16.63 3.95 -5.69
CA ALA A 68 18.02 4.31 -5.36
C ALA A 68 18.20 5.82 -5.26
N LYS A 69 17.63 6.61 -6.17
CA LYS A 69 17.68 8.09 -6.16
C LYS A 69 16.88 8.69 -5.00
N LEU A 70 15.71 8.12 -4.67
CA LEU A 70 14.81 8.62 -3.62
C LEU A 70 15.21 8.15 -2.22
N ASN A 71 16.21 7.28 -2.10
CA ASN A 71 16.67 6.80 -0.81
C ASN A 71 17.28 7.95 0.02
N ASN A 72 16.68 8.22 1.19
CA ASN A 72 17.15 9.24 2.11
C ASN A 72 17.26 8.64 3.52
N PRO A 73 18.41 8.73 4.20
CA PRO A 73 18.60 8.12 5.52
C PRO A 73 17.73 8.74 6.63
N LYS A 74 17.15 9.92 6.39
CA LYS A 74 16.28 10.61 7.34
C LYS A 74 14.80 10.36 7.11
N LEU A 75 14.43 9.66 6.02
CA LEU A 75 13.04 9.45 5.61
C LEU A 75 12.81 7.98 5.28
N LYS A 76 11.84 7.38 5.92
CA LYS A 76 11.42 6.00 5.69
C LYS A 76 10.34 5.96 4.61
N ILE A 77 10.56 5.18 3.55
CA ILE A 77 9.57 5.00 2.49
C ILE A 77 8.76 3.74 2.77
N LEU A 78 7.43 3.89 2.88
CA LEU A 78 6.46 2.82 2.73
C LEU A 78 6.05 2.75 1.26
N LEU A 79 6.48 1.71 0.56
CA LEU A 79 6.03 1.44 -0.81
C LEU A 79 4.65 0.79 -0.75
N ALA A 80 3.64 1.39 -1.37
CA ALA A 80 2.29 0.85 -1.33
C ALA A 80 1.87 0.27 -2.68
N THR A 81 1.39 -0.97 -2.62
CA THR A 81 0.80 -1.69 -3.75
C THR A 81 -0.62 -2.10 -3.39
N TYR A 82 -1.51 -2.20 -4.37
CA TYR A 82 -2.89 -2.60 -4.14
C TYR A 82 -3.56 -3.10 -5.42
N PHE A 83 -4.73 -3.73 -5.27
CA PHE A 83 -5.59 -4.32 -6.29
C PHE A 83 -5.16 -5.68 -6.82
N GLY A 84 -4.09 -6.29 -6.31
CA GLY A 84 -3.65 -7.61 -6.73
C GLY A 84 -2.37 -8.07 -6.06
N SER A 85 -1.89 -9.22 -6.51
CA SER A 85 -0.66 -9.87 -6.06
C SER A 85 0.57 -9.30 -6.75
N LEU A 86 1.71 -9.33 -6.07
CA LEU A 86 3.01 -8.85 -6.60
C LEU A 86 3.65 -9.83 -7.59
N GLN A 87 3.38 -11.14 -7.43
CA GLN A 87 3.92 -12.18 -8.28
C GLN A 87 5.45 -12.08 -8.47
N ASP A 88 5.93 -12.10 -9.71
CA ASP A 88 7.36 -12.00 -10.04
C ASP A 88 7.99 -10.65 -9.65
N ASN A 89 7.19 -9.60 -9.43
CA ASN A 89 7.70 -8.30 -9.04
C ASN A 89 8.20 -8.26 -7.60
N LEU A 90 7.83 -9.23 -6.75
CA LEU A 90 8.32 -9.34 -5.38
C LEU A 90 9.87 -9.42 -5.34
N GLU A 91 10.49 -10.07 -6.32
CA GLU A 91 11.96 -10.15 -6.41
C GLU A 91 12.57 -8.75 -6.66
N THR A 92 11.97 -7.96 -7.53
CA THR A 92 12.40 -6.57 -7.78
C THR A 92 12.21 -5.71 -6.54
N ILE A 93 11.03 -5.77 -5.91
CA ILE A 93 10.68 -4.98 -4.72
C ILE A 93 11.62 -5.28 -3.55
N SER A 94 11.99 -6.54 -3.34
CA SER A 94 12.86 -6.94 -2.23
C SER A 94 14.23 -6.28 -2.25
N LYS A 95 14.71 -5.87 -3.44
CA LYS A 95 16.00 -5.20 -3.64
C LYS A 95 15.93 -3.67 -3.46
N LEU A 96 14.71 -3.10 -3.43
CA LEU A 96 14.56 -1.67 -3.29
C LEU A 96 14.92 -1.19 -1.88
N PRO A 97 15.57 -0.02 -1.75
CA PRO A 97 15.93 0.59 -0.46
C PRO A 97 14.71 1.28 0.17
N ILE A 98 13.71 0.49 0.52
CA ILE A 98 12.46 0.92 1.19
C ILE A 98 12.45 0.42 2.63
N ALA A 99 11.77 1.13 3.52
CA ALA A 99 11.63 0.78 4.93
C ALA A 99 10.42 -0.11 5.22
N GLY A 100 9.42 -0.09 4.36
CA GLY A 100 8.23 -0.92 4.48
C GLY A 100 7.54 -1.15 3.13
N LEU A 101 6.70 -2.17 3.12
CA LEU A 101 5.87 -2.55 1.98
C LEU A 101 4.42 -2.71 2.44
N HIS A 102 3.49 -2.02 1.78
CA HIS A 102 2.06 -2.27 1.92
C HIS A 102 1.58 -3.18 0.78
N ILE A 103 0.81 -4.20 1.13
CA ILE A 103 0.19 -5.13 0.19
C ILE A 103 -1.31 -5.28 0.45
N ASP A 104 -2.07 -5.46 -0.62
CA ASP A 104 -3.49 -5.80 -0.59
C ASP A 104 -3.64 -7.29 -0.23
N ALA A 105 -3.83 -7.59 1.05
CA ALA A 105 -3.98 -8.95 1.52
C ALA A 105 -5.39 -9.54 1.27
N VAL A 106 -6.34 -8.72 0.82
CA VAL A 106 -7.67 -9.20 0.39
C VAL A 106 -7.58 -9.89 -0.97
N ASN A 107 -6.83 -9.32 -1.91
CA ASN A 107 -6.67 -9.88 -3.26
C ASN A 107 -5.35 -10.66 -3.44
N GLY A 108 -4.33 -10.37 -2.64
CA GLY A 108 -3.00 -10.99 -2.69
C GLY A 108 -2.64 -11.80 -1.44
N GLY A 109 -3.61 -12.23 -0.63
CA GLY A 109 -3.35 -12.91 0.65
C GLY A 109 -2.51 -14.19 0.55
N ALA A 110 -2.56 -14.89 -0.57
CA ALA A 110 -1.79 -16.11 -0.80
C ALA A 110 -0.25 -15.90 -0.84
N GLU A 111 0.21 -14.67 -1.08
CA GLU A 111 1.65 -14.36 -1.16
C GLU A 111 2.23 -13.75 0.13
N VAL A 112 1.43 -13.52 1.17
CA VAL A 112 1.84 -12.83 2.40
C VAL A 112 3.06 -13.49 3.05
N ASP A 113 3.10 -14.81 3.14
CA ASP A 113 4.24 -15.54 3.71
C ASP A 113 5.53 -15.35 2.87
N ALA A 114 5.41 -15.34 1.54
CA ALA A 114 6.53 -15.07 0.64
C ALA A 114 7.04 -13.64 0.80
N VAL A 115 6.12 -12.66 0.93
CA VAL A 115 6.44 -11.25 1.18
C VAL A 115 7.18 -11.11 2.51
N ILE A 116 6.66 -11.66 3.60
CA ILE A 116 7.29 -11.61 4.92
C ILE A 116 8.70 -12.22 4.89
N SER A 117 8.87 -13.35 4.19
CA SER A 117 10.16 -14.00 4.05
C SER A 117 11.17 -13.16 3.27
N LYS A 118 10.74 -12.54 2.18
CA LYS A 118 11.61 -11.76 1.28
C LYS A 118 11.95 -10.37 1.85
N MET A 119 11.02 -9.75 2.58
CA MET A 119 11.18 -8.37 3.05
C MET A 119 11.96 -8.25 4.38
N GLY A 120 12.32 -9.33 5.00
CA GLY A 120 13.11 -9.52 6.24
C GLY A 120 13.44 -8.26 7.05
N GLY A 121 12.76 -8.05 8.20
CA GLY A 121 13.02 -6.93 9.11
C GLY A 121 12.44 -5.57 8.70
N LYS A 122 11.82 -5.45 7.52
CA LYS A 122 11.10 -4.26 7.08
C LYS A 122 9.67 -4.27 7.63
N VAL A 123 9.05 -3.10 7.69
CA VAL A 123 7.63 -2.97 8.04
C VAL A 123 6.78 -3.61 6.93
N ILE A 124 5.82 -4.45 7.34
CA ILE A 124 4.78 -5.02 6.46
C ILE A 124 3.45 -4.41 6.84
N SER A 125 2.88 -3.63 5.96
CA SER A 125 1.54 -3.07 6.10
C SER A 125 0.54 -3.99 5.39
N LEU A 126 -0.30 -4.69 6.14
CA LEU A 126 -1.30 -5.61 5.61
C LEU A 126 -2.63 -4.93 5.40
N GLY A 127 -3.07 -4.87 4.17
CA GLY A 127 -4.38 -4.39 3.77
C GLY A 127 -5.45 -5.46 3.96
N VAL A 128 -5.92 -5.66 5.19
CA VAL A 128 -6.85 -6.75 5.57
C VAL A 128 -8.32 -6.36 5.52
N VAL A 129 -8.62 -5.06 5.58
CA VAL A 129 -9.99 -4.54 5.45
C VAL A 129 -10.22 -4.10 4.01
N ASN A 130 -11.23 -4.69 3.34
CA ASN A 130 -11.49 -4.41 1.93
C ASN A 130 -11.91 -2.95 1.70
N GLY A 131 -11.05 -2.16 1.04
CA GLY A 131 -11.26 -0.74 0.73
C GLY A 131 -12.10 -0.48 -0.54
N ARG A 132 -12.57 -1.52 -1.26
CA ARG A 132 -13.32 -1.39 -2.52
C ARG A 132 -14.76 -1.87 -2.47
N ASN A 133 -15.18 -2.44 -1.37
CA ASN A 133 -16.57 -2.81 -1.14
C ASN A 133 -17.15 -2.08 0.08
N ILE A 134 -18.46 -2.14 0.21
CA ILE A 134 -19.19 -1.47 1.29
C ILE A 134 -19.65 -2.43 2.42
N TRP A 135 -19.16 -3.66 2.41
CA TRP A 135 -19.57 -4.68 3.38
C TRP A 135 -18.70 -4.62 4.63
N LYS A 136 -19.28 -4.92 5.77
CA LYS A 136 -18.56 -5.18 7.01
C LYS A 136 -17.59 -6.34 6.83
N SER A 137 -16.43 -6.22 7.43
CA SER A 137 -15.44 -7.29 7.48
C SER A 137 -15.83 -8.35 8.53
N ASP A 138 -15.51 -9.61 8.27
CA ASP A 138 -15.51 -10.64 9.30
C ASP A 138 -14.26 -10.48 10.16
N LEU A 139 -14.40 -9.74 11.28
CA LEU A 139 -13.28 -9.40 12.15
C LEU A 139 -12.69 -10.64 12.82
N ASN A 140 -13.49 -11.67 13.13
CA ASN A 140 -12.99 -12.90 13.75
C ASN A 140 -12.10 -13.65 12.77
N ALA A 141 -12.56 -13.85 11.53
CA ALA A 141 -11.75 -14.51 10.50
C ALA A 141 -10.45 -13.75 10.20
N ILE A 142 -10.50 -12.40 10.21
CA ILE A 142 -9.29 -11.58 10.03
C ILE A 142 -8.35 -11.76 11.21
N LEU A 143 -8.83 -11.75 12.46
CA LEU A 143 -8.01 -11.90 13.65
C LEU A 143 -7.34 -13.26 13.69
N ASP A 144 -8.09 -14.35 13.45
CA ASP A 144 -7.57 -15.72 13.41
C ASP A 144 -6.41 -15.86 12.39
N TRP A 145 -6.51 -15.13 11.28
CA TRP A 145 -5.49 -15.15 10.24
C TRP A 145 -4.29 -14.24 10.56
N VAL A 146 -4.53 -13.06 11.13
CA VAL A 146 -3.49 -12.05 11.38
C VAL A 146 -2.68 -12.34 12.65
N GLU A 147 -3.27 -12.96 13.68
CA GLU A 147 -2.61 -13.21 14.96
C GLU A 147 -1.28 -13.97 14.83
N PRO A 148 -1.16 -15.07 14.05
CA PRO A 148 0.12 -15.74 13.82
C PRO A 148 1.16 -14.83 13.14
N ILE A 149 0.70 -13.92 12.25
CA ILE A 149 1.56 -12.96 11.54
C ILE A 149 2.05 -11.89 12.52
N ALA A 150 1.17 -11.40 13.40
CA ALA A 150 1.50 -10.42 14.43
C ALA A 150 2.55 -10.98 15.40
N ASN A 151 2.39 -12.22 15.84
CA ASN A 151 3.38 -12.91 16.67
C ASN A 151 4.75 -13.03 16.00
N LYS A 152 4.81 -13.11 14.67
CA LYS A 152 6.05 -13.23 13.91
C LYS A 152 6.71 -11.87 13.65
N LEU A 153 5.94 -10.83 13.38
CA LEU A 153 6.43 -9.52 12.94
C LEU A 153 6.56 -8.50 14.08
N GLY A 154 5.76 -8.64 15.16
CA GLY A 154 5.71 -7.66 16.25
C GLY A 154 5.46 -6.25 15.72
N ASP A 155 6.26 -5.28 16.15
CA ASP A 155 6.15 -3.87 15.78
C ASP A 155 6.33 -3.58 14.27
N ASN A 156 6.81 -4.56 13.51
CA ASN A 156 6.93 -4.44 12.06
C ASN A 156 5.62 -4.77 11.30
N LEU A 157 4.55 -5.13 12.01
CA LEU A 157 3.23 -5.30 11.41
C LEU A 157 2.40 -4.02 11.55
N TRP A 158 1.89 -3.53 10.43
CA TRP A 158 0.88 -2.47 10.39
C TRP A 158 -0.41 -3.02 9.79
N ILE A 159 -1.56 -2.64 10.35
CA ILE A 159 -2.88 -3.00 9.85
C ILE A 159 -3.45 -1.83 9.05
N ALA A 160 -3.97 -2.12 7.88
CA ALA A 160 -4.44 -1.11 6.94
C ALA A 160 -5.67 -1.58 6.14
N PRO A 161 -6.38 -0.68 5.44
CA PRO A 161 -7.30 -1.07 4.38
C PRO A 161 -6.51 -1.60 3.18
N SER A 162 -7.14 -2.44 2.36
CA SER A 162 -6.50 -3.06 1.18
C SER A 162 -6.07 -2.04 0.11
N CYS A 163 -6.68 -0.87 0.11
CA CYS A 163 -6.37 0.28 -0.74
C CYS A 163 -6.99 1.54 -0.14
N SER A 164 -6.88 2.68 -0.83
CA SER A 164 -7.48 3.95 -0.41
C SER A 164 -8.99 3.80 -0.19
N LEU A 165 -9.49 4.30 0.95
CA LEU A 165 -10.92 4.36 1.26
C LEU A 165 -11.70 5.42 0.44
N LEU A 166 -11.04 6.13 -0.46
CA LEU A 166 -11.72 6.99 -1.46
C LEU A 166 -12.60 6.20 -2.44
N HIS A 167 -12.46 4.87 -2.48
CA HIS A 167 -13.28 3.99 -3.32
C HIS A 167 -14.63 3.61 -2.71
N VAL A 168 -14.91 4.02 -1.47
CA VAL A 168 -16.16 3.77 -0.75
C VAL A 168 -16.78 5.08 -0.26
N PRO A 169 -18.09 5.13 0.02
CA PRO A 169 -18.72 6.30 0.64
C PRO A 169 -18.10 6.63 2.00
N VAL A 170 -18.20 7.88 2.43
CA VAL A 170 -17.49 8.38 3.62
C VAL A 170 -18.08 7.85 4.93
N ASP A 171 -19.41 8.03 5.12
CA ASP A 171 -20.06 7.83 6.41
C ASP A 171 -21.45 7.21 6.23
N LEU A 172 -21.65 6.04 6.81
CA LEU A 172 -22.93 5.31 6.77
C LEU A 172 -24.04 6.07 7.52
N SER A 173 -23.70 6.89 8.50
CA SER A 173 -24.68 7.69 9.25
C SER A 173 -25.49 8.67 8.40
N SER A 174 -24.99 8.97 7.21
CA SER A 174 -25.68 9.81 6.21
C SER A 174 -26.86 9.09 5.53
N GLU A 175 -26.92 7.76 5.57
CA GLU A 175 -27.89 6.92 4.88
C GLU A 175 -29.18 6.71 5.71
N LYS A 176 -29.90 7.81 6.00
CA LYS A 176 -31.07 7.82 6.90
C LYS A 176 -32.30 7.04 6.41
N LYS A 177 -32.33 6.67 5.14
CA LYS A 177 -33.45 5.96 4.51
C LYS A 177 -33.21 4.48 4.31
N LEU A 178 -32.02 3.98 4.65
CA LEU A 178 -31.69 2.58 4.57
C LEU A 178 -32.46 1.77 5.63
N ASP A 179 -32.91 0.59 5.22
CA ASP A 179 -33.43 -0.40 6.15
C ASP A 179 -32.36 -0.76 7.19
N SER A 180 -32.79 -0.94 8.45
CA SER A 180 -31.88 -1.19 9.57
C SER A 180 -31.12 -2.51 9.45
N GLU A 181 -31.73 -3.55 8.87
CA GLU A 181 -31.07 -4.83 8.64
C GLU A 181 -29.98 -4.69 7.58
N ILE A 182 -30.30 -4.05 6.44
CA ILE A 182 -29.32 -3.77 5.38
C ILE A 182 -28.19 -2.90 5.91
N SER A 183 -28.51 -1.83 6.64
CA SER A 183 -27.51 -0.94 7.26
C SER A 183 -26.55 -1.70 8.18
N SER A 184 -27.04 -2.74 8.88
CA SER A 184 -26.22 -3.55 9.77
C SER A 184 -25.12 -4.33 9.07
N TRP A 185 -25.21 -4.58 7.76
CA TRP A 185 -24.22 -5.31 6.96
C TRP A 185 -23.15 -4.41 6.34
N LEU A 186 -23.36 -3.09 6.39
CA LEU A 186 -22.55 -2.12 5.66
C LEU A 186 -21.46 -1.51 6.55
N ALA A 187 -20.33 -1.19 5.91
CA ALA A 187 -19.24 -0.42 6.47
C ALA A 187 -18.67 0.50 5.36
N PHE A 188 -18.79 1.81 5.57
CA PHE A 188 -18.20 2.83 4.71
C PHE A 188 -16.81 3.22 5.24
N ALA A 189 -16.19 4.28 4.74
CA ALA A 189 -14.83 4.62 5.10
C ALA A 189 -14.62 4.79 6.62
N ILE A 190 -15.52 5.50 7.30
CA ILE A 190 -15.43 5.71 8.76
C ILE A 190 -15.58 4.40 9.53
N GLU A 191 -16.53 3.55 9.14
CA GLU A 191 -16.75 2.26 9.77
C GLU A 191 -15.54 1.32 9.52
N LYS A 192 -14.96 1.34 8.31
CA LYS A 192 -13.77 0.53 8.00
C LYS A 192 -12.53 0.97 8.78
N ILE A 193 -12.38 2.27 9.08
CA ILE A 193 -11.34 2.76 9.99
C ILE A 193 -11.54 2.20 11.40
N LYS A 194 -12.78 2.13 11.88
CA LYS A 194 -13.08 1.51 13.18
C LYS A 194 -12.81 0.00 13.19
N GLU A 195 -13.09 -0.71 12.08
CA GLU A 195 -12.72 -2.12 11.94
C GLU A 195 -11.18 -2.31 12.07
N ILE A 196 -10.38 -1.46 11.42
CA ILE A 196 -8.91 -1.47 11.53
C ILE A 196 -8.47 -1.19 12.97
N GLU A 197 -9.08 -0.22 13.66
CA GLU A 197 -8.79 0.11 15.04
C GLU A 197 -9.07 -1.10 15.96
N ILE A 198 -10.22 -1.76 15.80
CA ILE A 198 -10.60 -2.95 16.59
C ILE A 198 -9.58 -4.08 16.38
N ILE A 199 -9.22 -4.38 15.14
CA ILE A 199 -8.21 -5.39 14.81
C ILE A 199 -6.88 -5.04 15.48
N THR A 200 -6.45 -3.78 15.35
CA THR A 200 -5.17 -3.31 15.91
C THR A 200 -5.13 -3.44 17.43
N ILE A 201 -6.22 -3.09 18.12
CA ILE A 201 -6.33 -3.24 19.59
C ILE A 201 -6.27 -4.72 19.96
N ALA A 202 -7.03 -5.58 19.27
CA ALA A 202 -7.12 -6.99 19.59
C ALA A 202 -5.78 -7.72 19.45
N ILE A 203 -4.98 -7.43 18.42
CA ILE A 203 -3.66 -8.07 18.21
C ILE A 203 -2.57 -7.55 19.17
N ASN A 204 -2.81 -6.44 19.87
CA ASN A 204 -1.87 -5.87 20.86
C ASN A 204 -2.29 -6.10 22.31
N SER A 205 -3.40 -6.83 22.54
CA SER A 205 -3.89 -7.15 23.89
C SER A 205 -3.41 -8.52 24.35
#